data_1546ff352d22b3cbea1c8ee5b3f92a9e
#
_entry.id   1546ff352d22b3cbea1c8ee5b3f92a9e
#
_cell.length_a   1.000
_cell.length_b   1.000
_cell.length_c   1.000
_cell.angle_alpha   90.00
_cell.angle_beta   90.00
_cell.angle_gamma   90.00
#
_symmetry.space_group_name_H-M   'P 1'
#
loop_
_entity.id
_entity.type
_entity.pdbx_description
1 polymer ?
#
loop_
_entity_poly.entity_id
_entity_poly.type
_entity_poly.pdbx_seq_one_letter_code
_entity_poly.pdbx_strand_id
1 'polypeptide(L)'
;VEKALERLRKTGGEVCGFTCNVLDMDSLREVKEKVLAQWGRVDILVNAAGGNIPGGTLTETQHVFDMKVEDLNKVVDLNLNGTVYPCLVFGEVMAAQKSGSIINVSSMASYEAITRVPGYSMAKSAVENFTRWMAQEMALKFSEKIRVNAIAPGFFIGNQNRAVLINPDGSLTERSRKVIAKTPMRRFGDISELNGAVQFLCSEAASFITGVTLPIDGGFSSFSGV
;
A
#
# COMPACT_ATOMS: atom_id res chain seq x y z
N VAL A 1 6.32 3.44 17.00
CA VAL A 1 6.71 4.75 16.46
C VAL A 1 8.20 4.96 16.71
N GLU A 2 8.68 4.95 17.97
CA GLU A 2 10.06 5.38 18.35
C GLU A 2 11.17 4.62 17.57
N LYS A 3 11.09 3.30 17.49
CA LYS A 3 12.04 2.46 16.75
C LYS A 3 12.18 2.84 15.26
N ALA A 4 11.09 3.33 14.64
CA ALA A 4 11.11 3.82 13.26
C ALA A 4 11.76 5.21 13.18
N LEU A 5 11.45 6.09 14.12
CA LEU A 5 12.05 7.42 14.22
C LEU A 5 13.57 7.37 14.37
N GLU A 6 14.09 6.49 15.25
CA GLU A 6 15.53 6.29 15.45
C GLU A 6 16.24 5.89 14.14
N ARG A 7 15.60 5.04 13.33
CA ARG A 7 16.16 4.65 12.03
C ARG A 7 16.15 5.80 11.02
N LEU A 8 15.05 6.55 10.96
CA LEU A 8 14.89 7.65 10.03
C LEU A 8 15.79 8.85 10.37
N ARG A 9 15.97 9.17 11.66
CA ARG A 9 16.90 10.23 12.11
C ARG A 9 18.34 10.01 11.61
N LYS A 10 18.74 8.75 11.40
CA LYS A 10 20.08 8.42 10.86
C LYS A 10 20.26 8.82 9.40
N THR A 11 19.18 9.12 8.67
CA THR A 11 19.26 9.57 7.27
C THR A 11 19.52 11.07 7.11
N GLY A 12 19.56 11.82 8.22
CA GLY A 12 19.91 13.26 8.24
C GLY A 12 18.74 14.20 7.96
N GLY A 13 17.51 13.67 7.75
CA GLY A 13 16.31 14.49 7.60
C GLY A 13 15.65 14.84 8.93
N GLU A 14 14.84 15.90 8.93
CA GLU A 14 13.94 16.20 10.03
C GLU A 14 12.81 15.17 10.08
N VAL A 15 12.57 14.56 11.21
CA VAL A 15 11.63 13.46 11.38
C VAL A 15 10.74 13.67 12.59
N CYS A 16 9.43 13.58 12.41
CA CYS A 16 8.46 13.45 13.49
C CYS A 16 7.59 12.20 13.32
N GLY A 17 6.93 11.77 14.39
CA GLY A 17 6.07 10.58 14.37
C GLY A 17 4.87 10.76 15.29
N PHE A 18 3.70 10.39 14.75
CA PHE A 18 2.43 10.47 15.45
C PHE A 18 1.74 9.11 15.46
N THR A 19 1.09 8.77 16.56
CA THR A 19 0.14 7.66 16.57
C THR A 19 -1.15 8.12 15.90
N CYS A 20 -1.63 7.35 14.92
CA CYS A 20 -2.83 7.67 14.16
C CYS A 20 -3.61 6.40 13.86
N ASN A 21 -4.93 6.44 14.00
CA ASN A 21 -5.82 5.45 13.45
C ASN A 21 -6.30 5.93 12.07
N VAL A 22 -5.87 5.24 11.00
CA VAL A 22 -6.22 5.59 9.61
C VAL A 22 -7.71 5.41 9.28
N LEU A 23 -8.48 4.74 10.16
CA LEU A 23 -9.93 4.58 10.05
C LEU A 23 -10.70 5.65 10.84
N ASP A 24 -10.02 6.56 11.49
CA ASP A 24 -10.61 7.64 12.28
C ASP A 24 -10.25 8.99 11.67
N MET A 25 -11.27 9.66 11.13
CA MET A 25 -11.13 10.95 10.45
C MET A 25 -10.62 12.05 11.38
N ASP A 26 -11.01 12.04 12.65
CA ASP A 26 -10.58 13.05 13.61
C ASP A 26 -9.13 12.84 14.02
N SER A 27 -8.71 11.59 14.20
CA SER A 27 -7.29 11.22 14.38
C SER A 27 -6.41 11.67 13.20
N LEU A 28 -6.90 11.51 11.96
CA LEU A 28 -6.20 11.97 10.76
C LEU A 28 -6.12 13.50 10.68
N ARG A 29 -7.20 14.22 11.00
CA ARG A 29 -7.22 15.68 11.04
C ARG A 29 -6.25 16.23 12.09
N GLU A 30 -6.22 15.63 13.27
CA GLU A 30 -5.28 16.02 14.32
C GLU A 30 -3.82 15.85 13.86
N VAL A 31 -3.49 14.76 13.18
CA VAL A 31 -2.15 14.56 12.59
C VAL A 31 -1.88 15.58 11.49
N LYS A 32 -2.86 15.89 10.61
CA LYS A 32 -2.73 16.93 9.59
C LYS A 32 -2.34 18.28 10.22
N GLU A 33 -3.04 18.72 11.28
CA GLU A 33 -2.73 19.99 11.95
C GLU A 33 -1.31 20.00 12.54
N LYS A 34 -0.88 18.89 13.17
CA LYS A 34 0.49 18.77 13.71
C LYS A 34 1.56 18.84 12.60
N VAL A 35 1.33 18.18 11.46
CA VAL A 35 2.22 18.22 10.29
C VAL A 35 2.30 19.63 9.71
N LEU A 36 1.16 20.30 9.57
CA LEU A 36 1.11 21.68 9.05
C LEU A 36 1.74 22.69 10.03
N ALA A 37 1.58 22.50 11.33
CA ALA A 37 2.26 23.33 12.33
C ALA A 37 3.79 23.18 12.26
N GLN A 38 4.29 21.99 11.93
CA GLN A 38 5.73 21.69 11.85
C GLN A 38 6.35 22.21 10.53
N TRP A 39 5.71 21.94 9.38
CA TRP A 39 6.31 22.14 8.06
C TRP A 39 5.51 23.05 7.13
N GLY A 40 4.28 23.42 7.49
CA GLY A 40 3.42 24.31 6.70
C GLY A 40 2.86 23.70 5.43
N ARG A 41 3.25 22.47 5.07
CA ARG A 41 2.90 21.83 3.79
C ARG A 41 2.95 20.30 3.84
N VAL A 42 2.35 19.68 2.82
CA VAL A 42 2.45 18.23 2.54
C VAL A 42 2.72 18.05 1.05
N ASP A 43 3.91 17.59 0.66
CA ASP A 43 4.28 17.37 -0.74
C ASP A 43 4.04 15.94 -1.21
N ILE A 44 4.25 14.98 -0.33
CA ILE A 44 4.13 13.56 -0.64
C ILE A 44 3.31 12.88 0.45
N LEU A 45 2.33 12.07 0.03
CA LEU A 45 1.58 11.16 0.89
C LEU A 45 1.81 9.72 0.41
N VAL A 46 2.30 8.85 1.30
CA VAL A 46 2.41 7.41 1.01
C VAL A 46 1.46 6.64 1.93
N ASN A 47 0.43 6.05 1.35
CA ASN A 47 -0.57 5.25 2.06
C ASN A 47 -0.12 3.79 2.11
N ALA A 48 0.57 3.40 3.18
CA ALA A 48 1.11 2.06 3.39
C ALA A 48 0.42 1.29 4.53
N ALA A 49 -0.60 1.87 5.18
CA ALA A 49 -1.40 1.16 6.16
C ALA A 49 -2.25 0.08 5.48
N GLY A 50 -2.29 -1.12 6.05
CA GLY A 50 -3.05 -2.23 5.48
C GLY A 50 -2.46 -3.58 5.86
N GLY A 51 -3.12 -4.63 5.39
CA GLY A 51 -2.72 -6.02 5.61
C GLY A 51 -3.92 -6.95 5.85
N ASN A 52 -3.61 -8.20 6.14
CA ASN A 52 -4.61 -9.18 6.54
C ASN A 52 -4.70 -9.30 8.07
N ILE A 53 -5.85 -9.79 8.53
CA ILE A 53 -6.07 -10.22 9.92
C ILE A 53 -6.29 -11.74 9.96
N PRO A 54 -6.03 -12.41 11.07
CA PRO A 54 -6.21 -13.88 11.16
C PRO A 54 -7.60 -14.35 10.72
N GLY A 55 -8.69 -13.72 11.21
CA GLY A 55 -10.07 -14.07 10.85
C GLY A 55 -10.46 -13.74 9.41
N GLY A 56 -9.73 -12.85 8.73
CA GLY A 56 -9.93 -12.46 7.32
C GLY A 56 -9.13 -13.28 6.33
N THR A 57 -8.38 -14.29 6.81
CA THR A 57 -7.58 -15.20 5.98
C THR A 57 -8.07 -16.62 6.18
N LEU A 58 -8.58 -17.26 5.13
CA LEU A 58 -8.99 -18.67 5.18
C LEU A 58 -7.79 -19.59 5.42
N THR A 59 -7.96 -20.60 6.23
CA THR A 59 -7.00 -21.70 6.39
C THR A 59 -7.04 -22.65 5.19
N GLU A 60 -6.17 -23.64 5.15
CA GLU A 60 -6.16 -24.62 4.06
C GLU A 60 -7.40 -25.55 4.06
N THR A 61 -8.02 -25.71 5.22
CA THR A 61 -9.20 -26.57 5.41
C THR A 61 -10.53 -25.82 5.38
N GLN A 62 -10.49 -24.50 5.33
CA GLN A 62 -11.69 -23.66 5.29
C GLN A 62 -12.17 -23.38 3.87
N HIS A 63 -13.48 -23.22 3.71
CA HIS A 63 -14.15 -22.84 2.48
C HIS A 63 -14.59 -21.37 2.53
N VAL A 64 -15.01 -20.84 1.40
CA VAL A 64 -15.54 -19.47 1.31
C VAL A 64 -16.72 -19.24 2.26
N PHE A 65 -17.53 -20.25 2.50
CA PHE A 65 -18.70 -20.18 3.38
C PHE A 65 -18.37 -20.19 4.89
N ASP A 66 -17.12 -20.49 5.26
CA ASP A 66 -16.61 -20.41 6.64
C ASP A 66 -16.16 -19.00 7.02
N MET A 67 -16.17 -18.07 6.05
CA MET A 67 -15.73 -16.70 6.26
C MET A 67 -16.74 -15.92 7.12
N LYS A 68 -16.24 -15.27 8.16
CA LYS A 68 -17.04 -14.36 8.97
C LYS A 68 -17.14 -13.01 8.29
N VAL A 69 -18.36 -12.52 8.07
CA VAL A 69 -18.62 -11.23 7.41
C VAL A 69 -17.96 -10.07 8.17
N GLU A 70 -17.95 -10.12 9.50
CA GLU A 70 -17.32 -9.09 10.34
C GLU A 70 -15.82 -9.00 10.11
N ASP A 71 -15.14 -10.13 9.94
CA ASP A 71 -13.70 -10.15 9.70
C ASP A 71 -13.37 -9.78 8.25
N LEU A 72 -14.22 -10.17 7.30
CA LEU A 72 -14.15 -9.68 5.91
C LEU A 72 -14.25 -8.16 5.87
N ASN A 73 -15.24 -7.57 6.53
CA ASN A 73 -15.44 -6.12 6.58
C ASN A 73 -14.25 -5.40 7.22
N LYS A 74 -13.70 -5.90 8.33
CA LYS A 74 -12.49 -5.33 8.95
C LYS A 74 -11.29 -5.27 8.00
N VAL A 75 -11.09 -6.33 7.19
CA VAL A 75 -10.01 -6.36 6.19
C VAL A 75 -10.27 -5.34 5.08
N VAL A 76 -11.50 -5.26 4.60
CA VAL A 76 -11.90 -4.29 3.57
C VAL A 76 -11.74 -2.87 4.10
N ASP A 77 -12.25 -2.57 5.28
CA ASP A 77 -12.14 -1.25 5.90
C ASP A 77 -10.68 -0.83 6.07
N LEU A 78 -9.85 -1.69 6.66
CA LEU A 78 -8.44 -1.37 6.87
C LEU A 78 -7.71 -1.07 5.56
N ASN A 79 -7.93 -1.86 4.52
CA ASN A 79 -7.17 -1.73 3.28
C ASN A 79 -7.73 -0.69 2.32
N LEU A 80 -9.06 -0.53 2.25
CA LEU A 80 -9.71 0.46 1.40
C LEU A 80 -9.84 1.81 2.12
N ASN A 81 -10.62 1.85 3.21
CA ASN A 81 -10.89 3.10 3.92
C ASN A 81 -9.64 3.65 4.60
N GLY A 82 -8.72 2.78 5.07
CA GLY A 82 -7.40 3.19 5.56
C GLY A 82 -6.49 3.81 4.49
N THR A 83 -6.84 3.72 3.20
CA THR A 83 -6.19 4.44 2.09
C THR A 83 -7.00 5.67 1.68
N VAL A 84 -8.32 5.54 1.58
CA VAL A 84 -9.22 6.62 1.15
C VAL A 84 -9.21 7.79 2.13
N TYR A 85 -9.36 7.55 3.43
CA TYR A 85 -9.47 8.61 4.43
C TYR A 85 -8.21 9.50 4.50
N PRO A 86 -6.98 8.98 4.54
CA PRO A 86 -5.80 9.82 4.45
C PRO A 86 -5.74 10.62 3.13
N CYS A 87 -6.15 10.04 1.99
CA CYS A 87 -6.23 10.77 0.73
C CYS A 87 -7.18 11.96 0.81
N LEU A 88 -8.35 11.81 1.47
CA LEU A 88 -9.29 12.92 1.65
C LEU A 88 -8.70 14.02 2.53
N VAL A 89 -8.10 13.66 3.66
CA VAL A 89 -7.57 14.62 4.65
C VAL A 89 -6.34 15.38 4.15
N PHE A 90 -5.37 14.66 3.59
CA PHE A 90 -4.10 15.27 3.13
C PHE A 90 -4.18 15.74 1.68
N GLY A 91 -5.06 15.15 0.86
CA GLY A 91 -5.35 15.61 -0.49
C GLY A 91 -5.96 17.01 -0.50
N GLU A 92 -6.77 17.39 0.50
CA GLU A 92 -7.28 18.74 0.70
C GLU A 92 -6.13 19.77 0.82
N VAL A 93 -5.08 19.43 1.57
CA VAL A 93 -3.89 20.28 1.70
C VAL A 93 -3.18 20.46 0.35
N MET A 94 -2.97 19.35 -0.38
CA MET A 94 -2.35 19.39 -1.71
C MET A 94 -3.20 20.17 -2.71
N ALA A 95 -4.52 20.07 -2.63
CA ALA A 95 -5.44 20.85 -3.46
C ALA A 95 -5.29 22.36 -3.22
N ALA A 96 -5.18 22.79 -1.96
CA ALA A 96 -4.90 24.17 -1.60
C ALA A 96 -3.51 24.63 -2.06
N GLN A 97 -2.50 23.78 -1.94
CA GLN A 97 -1.12 24.01 -2.40
C GLN A 97 -0.99 24.05 -3.94
N LYS A 98 -1.96 23.49 -4.68
CA LYS A 98 -1.91 23.26 -6.13
C LYS A 98 -0.75 22.33 -6.57
N SER A 99 -0.26 21.48 -5.69
CA SER A 99 0.88 20.60 -5.94
C SER A 99 0.93 19.46 -4.92
N GLY A 100 1.30 18.25 -5.36
CA GLY A 100 1.49 17.11 -4.47
C GLY A 100 1.59 15.76 -5.20
N SER A 101 2.09 14.74 -4.52
CA SER A 101 2.15 13.38 -5.03
C SER A 101 1.60 12.39 -4.00
N ILE A 102 0.59 11.63 -4.38
CA ILE A 102 -0.01 10.58 -3.55
C ILE A 102 0.38 9.22 -4.11
N ILE A 103 0.92 8.35 -3.27
CA ILE A 103 1.27 6.97 -3.60
C ILE A 103 0.45 6.02 -2.72
N ASN A 104 -0.43 5.26 -3.35
CA ASN A 104 -1.19 4.22 -2.69
C ASN A 104 -0.48 2.87 -2.82
N VAL A 105 -0.54 2.05 -1.78
CA VAL A 105 0.01 0.68 -1.84
C VAL A 105 -1.12 -0.29 -2.12
N SER A 106 -1.16 -0.77 -3.39
CA SER A 106 -2.00 -1.87 -3.85
C SER A 106 -1.32 -3.22 -3.57
N SER A 107 -1.51 -4.21 -4.42
CA SER A 107 -0.91 -5.55 -4.30
C SER A 107 -1.10 -6.32 -5.61
N MET A 108 -0.29 -7.33 -5.86
CA MET A 108 -0.57 -8.33 -6.90
C MET A 108 -1.89 -9.07 -6.70
N ALA A 109 -2.46 -9.03 -5.51
CA ALA A 109 -3.80 -9.55 -5.21
C ALA A 109 -4.94 -8.82 -5.93
N SER A 110 -4.69 -7.65 -6.54
CA SER A 110 -5.62 -6.94 -7.41
C SER A 110 -5.56 -7.41 -8.88
N TYR A 111 -4.44 -7.94 -9.31
CA TYR A 111 -4.22 -8.48 -10.64
C TYR A 111 -4.56 -9.97 -10.75
N GLU A 112 -4.24 -10.72 -9.70
CA GLU A 112 -4.35 -12.17 -9.65
C GLU A 112 -5.21 -12.61 -8.47
N ALA A 113 -6.04 -13.63 -8.65
CA ALA A 113 -6.80 -14.24 -7.57
C ALA A 113 -5.87 -14.97 -6.60
N ILE A 114 -5.42 -14.28 -5.57
CA ILE A 114 -4.59 -14.89 -4.54
C ILE A 114 -5.47 -15.69 -3.58
N THR A 115 -5.14 -16.97 -3.42
CA THR A 115 -5.88 -17.89 -2.54
C THR A 115 -5.94 -17.38 -1.10
N ARG A 116 -7.07 -17.67 -0.40
CA ARG A 116 -7.28 -17.48 1.04
C ARG A 116 -7.57 -16.04 1.50
N VAL A 117 -7.44 -15.03 0.64
CA VAL A 117 -7.50 -13.60 1.05
C VAL A 117 -8.48 -12.77 0.21
N PRO A 118 -9.78 -13.17 0.07
CA PRO A 118 -10.70 -12.49 -0.83
C PRO A 118 -10.98 -11.04 -0.43
N GLY A 119 -11.17 -10.74 0.87
CA GLY A 119 -11.39 -9.37 1.34
C GLY A 119 -10.24 -8.43 1.04
N TYR A 120 -9.01 -8.94 1.21
CA TYR A 120 -7.81 -8.19 0.86
C TYR A 120 -7.73 -7.92 -0.66
N SER A 121 -7.97 -8.94 -1.49
CA SER A 121 -7.94 -8.82 -2.95
C SER A 121 -8.98 -7.81 -3.45
N MET A 122 -10.23 -7.90 -2.95
CA MET A 122 -11.28 -6.95 -3.28
C MET A 122 -10.92 -5.52 -2.89
N ALA A 123 -10.40 -5.32 -1.67
CA ALA A 123 -10.01 -3.99 -1.19
C ALA A 123 -8.86 -3.40 -2.03
N LYS A 124 -7.85 -4.19 -2.40
CA LYS A 124 -6.73 -3.71 -3.22
C LYS A 124 -7.14 -3.39 -4.66
N SER A 125 -8.08 -4.14 -5.24
CA SER A 125 -8.70 -3.79 -6.53
C SER A 125 -9.47 -2.45 -6.44
N ALA A 126 -10.21 -2.25 -5.33
CA ALA A 126 -10.91 -0.99 -5.10
C ALA A 126 -9.95 0.19 -4.91
N VAL A 127 -8.81 0.00 -4.23
CA VAL A 127 -7.74 1.01 -4.10
C VAL A 127 -7.19 1.44 -5.46
N GLU A 128 -7.01 0.52 -6.40
CA GLU A 128 -6.56 0.87 -7.76
C GLU A 128 -7.60 1.70 -8.52
N ASN A 129 -8.87 1.32 -8.41
CA ASN A 129 -9.94 2.10 -9.04
C ASN A 129 -10.03 3.49 -8.40
N PHE A 130 -9.98 3.59 -7.08
CA PHE A 130 -9.94 4.87 -6.35
C PHE A 130 -8.74 5.72 -6.76
N THR A 131 -7.57 5.11 -6.93
CA THR A 131 -6.35 5.81 -7.39
C THR A 131 -6.58 6.48 -8.75
N ARG A 132 -7.16 5.75 -9.71
CA ARG A 132 -7.50 6.30 -11.05
C ARG A 132 -8.51 7.43 -10.97
N TRP A 133 -9.57 7.23 -10.17
CA TRP A 133 -10.60 8.24 -9.98
C TRP A 133 -10.05 9.51 -9.32
N MET A 134 -9.28 9.35 -8.23
CA MET A 134 -8.69 10.49 -7.51
C MET A 134 -7.66 11.24 -8.36
N ALA A 135 -6.89 10.55 -9.19
CA ALA A 135 -5.94 11.17 -10.11
C ALA A 135 -6.63 12.13 -11.10
N GLN A 136 -7.72 11.69 -11.69
CA GLN A 136 -8.52 12.50 -12.61
C GLN A 136 -9.19 13.67 -11.87
N GLU A 137 -9.78 13.44 -10.71
CA GLU A 137 -10.45 14.46 -9.90
C GLU A 137 -9.49 15.58 -9.49
N MET A 138 -8.30 15.21 -9.00
CA MET A 138 -7.29 16.18 -8.56
C MET A 138 -6.72 16.99 -9.72
N ALA A 139 -6.44 16.36 -10.85
CA ALA A 139 -5.90 17.04 -12.02
C ALA A 139 -6.92 18.00 -12.67
N LEU A 140 -8.17 17.57 -12.81
CA LEU A 140 -9.21 18.37 -13.50
C LEU A 140 -9.72 19.52 -12.66
N LYS A 141 -9.88 19.32 -11.34
CA LYS A 141 -10.56 20.33 -10.49
C LYS A 141 -9.58 21.20 -9.70
N PHE A 142 -8.36 20.75 -9.47
CA PHE A 142 -7.44 21.49 -8.61
C PHE A 142 -6.14 21.88 -9.32
N SER A 143 -5.33 20.94 -9.80
CA SER A 143 -4.09 21.25 -10.51
C SER A 143 -3.51 19.99 -11.20
N GLU A 144 -2.98 20.16 -12.41
CA GLU A 144 -2.21 19.13 -13.13
C GLU A 144 -0.91 18.72 -12.42
N LYS A 145 -0.49 19.49 -11.41
CA LYS A 145 0.70 19.19 -10.58
C LYS A 145 0.37 18.31 -9.38
N ILE A 146 -0.88 17.87 -9.22
CA ILE A 146 -1.26 16.91 -8.18
C ILE A 146 -1.43 15.56 -8.84
N ARG A 147 -0.57 14.61 -8.48
CA ARG A 147 -0.53 13.28 -9.08
C ARG A 147 -0.90 12.22 -8.06
N VAL A 148 -1.67 11.23 -8.48
CA VAL A 148 -2.09 10.11 -7.63
C VAL A 148 -1.78 8.82 -8.36
N ASN A 149 -0.88 8.02 -7.80
CA ASN A 149 -0.45 6.75 -8.38
C ASN A 149 -0.48 5.65 -7.32
N ALA A 150 -0.33 4.42 -7.75
CA ALA A 150 -0.17 3.28 -6.86
C ALA A 150 1.04 2.45 -7.24
N ILE A 151 1.59 1.74 -6.27
CA ILE A 151 2.48 0.60 -6.49
C ILE A 151 1.73 -0.69 -6.16
N ALA A 152 2.00 -1.76 -6.88
CA ALA A 152 1.46 -3.09 -6.62
C ALA A 152 2.61 -4.07 -6.32
N PRO A 153 3.03 -4.20 -5.05
CA PRO A 153 4.07 -5.15 -4.68
C PRO A 153 3.65 -6.60 -4.92
N GLY A 154 4.59 -7.41 -5.43
CA GLY A 154 4.50 -8.85 -5.45
C GLY A 154 4.75 -9.46 -4.06
N PHE A 155 5.54 -10.50 -4.00
CA PHE A 155 5.85 -11.17 -2.76
C PHE A 155 7.19 -10.70 -2.17
N PHE A 156 7.10 -10.03 -1.04
CA PHE A 156 8.22 -9.56 -0.21
C PHE A 156 8.10 -10.20 1.17
N ILE A 157 9.21 -10.63 1.76
CA ILE A 157 9.17 -11.19 3.11
C ILE A 157 9.17 -10.05 4.12
N GLY A 158 8.03 -9.88 4.79
CA GLY A 158 7.85 -8.94 5.90
C GLY A 158 7.40 -9.65 7.17
N ASN A 159 7.28 -8.90 8.26
CA ASN A 159 6.85 -9.46 9.55
C ASN A 159 5.46 -10.11 9.50
N GLN A 160 4.54 -9.58 8.68
CA GLN A 160 3.16 -10.06 8.58
C GLN A 160 3.02 -11.42 7.89
N ASN A 161 3.90 -11.72 6.93
CA ASN A 161 3.78 -12.91 6.09
C ASN A 161 4.91 -13.93 6.29
N ARG A 162 5.92 -13.60 7.12
CA ARG A 162 7.07 -14.46 7.34
C ARG A 162 6.68 -15.86 7.78
N ALA A 163 5.78 -16.00 8.74
CA ALA A 163 5.32 -17.28 9.25
C ALA A 163 4.58 -18.16 8.22
N VAL A 164 4.03 -17.53 7.17
CA VAL A 164 3.35 -18.23 6.07
C VAL A 164 4.30 -18.63 4.95
N LEU A 165 5.44 -17.94 4.85
CA LEU A 165 6.41 -18.12 3.77
C LEU A 165 7.67 -18.89 4.21
N ILE A 166 8.06 -18.79 5.47
CA ILE A 166 9.29 -19.37 6.00
C ILE A 166 8.96 -20.29 7.19
N ASN A 167 9.42 -21.51 7.12
CA ASN A 167 9.32 -22.48 8.20
C ASN A 167 10.19 -22.05 9.41
N PRO A 168 9.94 -22.58 10.63
CA PRO A 168 10.75 -22.28 11.80
C PRO A 168 12.25 -22.60 11.64
N ASP A 169 12.60 -23.58 10.82
CA ASP A 169 13.97 -23.96 10.48
C ASP A 169 14.64 -23.07 9.43
N GLY A 170 13.93 -22.05 8.93
CA GLY A 170 14.41 -21.13 7.90
C GLY A 170 14.19 -21.62 6.46
N SER A 171 13.69 -22.82 6.26
CA SER A 171 13.38 -23.34 4.92
C SER A 171 12.10 -22.72 4.34
N LEU A 172 11.94 -22.79 3.02
CA LEU A 172 10.76 -22.30 2.33
C LEU A 172 9.55 -23.22 2.58
N THR A 173 8.39 -22.62 2.86
CA THR A 173 7.12 -23.36 2.90
C THR A 173 6.74 -23.85 1.50
N GLU A 174 5.78 -24.77 1.40
CA GLU A 174 5.23 -25.20 0.11
C GLU A 174 4.63 -24.01 -0.66
N ARG A 175 3.91 -23.12 0.04
CA ARG A 175 3.39 -21.87 -0.53
C ARG A 175 4.51 -21.01 -1.14
N SER A 176 5.61 -20.84 -0.44
CA SER A 176 6.77 -20.10 -0.93
C SER A 176 7.35 -20.68 -2.21
N ARG A 177 7.48 -22.01 -2.28
CA ARG A 177 7.97 -22.68 -3.50
C ARG A 177 7.04 -22.42 -4.69
N LYS A 178 5.70 -22.47 -4.49
CA LYS A 178 4.71 -22.17 -5.52
C LYS A 178 4.80 -20.70 -5.99
N VAL A 179 4.95 -19.76 -5.06
CA VAL A 179 5.12 -18.33 -5.36
C VAL A 179 6.39 -18.11 -6.18
N ILE A 180 7.53 -18.65 -5.74
CA ILE A 180 8.81 -18.52 -6.44
C ILE A 180 8.75 -19.17 -7.83
N ALA A 181 8.11 -20.35 -7.94
CA ALA A 181 7.93 -21.02 -9.22
C ALA A 181 7.10 -20.21 -10.22
N LYS A 182 6.12 -19.43 -9.76
CA LYS A 182 5.34 -18.51 -10.60
C LYS A 182 6.08 -17.18 -10.86
N THR A 183 7.04 -16.79 -10.04
CA THR A 183 7.79 -15.54 -10.21
C THR A 183 8.94 -15.75 -11.20
N PRO A 184 9.00 -15.10 -12.37
CA PRO A 184 10.09 -15.25 -13.34
C PRO A 184 11.48 -14.98 -12.76
N MET A 185 11.62 -13.99 -11.87
CA MET A 185 12.89 -13.69 -11.18
C MET A 185 13.29 -14.75 -10.13
N ARG A 186 12.47 -15.78 -9.88
CA ARG A 186 12.76 -16.96 -9.04
C ARG A 186 13.19 -16.64 -7.60
N ARG A 187 12.75 -15.52 -7.06
CA ARG A 187 13.01 -15.09 -5.68
C ARG A 187 11.88 -14.20 -5.14
N PHE A 188 11.87 -13.99 -3.85
CA PHE A 188 11.15 -12.88 -3.23
C PHE A 188 11.85 -11.56 -3.51
N GLY A 189 11.10 -10.46 -3.51
CA GLY A 189 11.66 -9.12 -3.54
C GLY A 189 12.29 -8.75 -2.19
N ASP A 190 13.34 -7.93 -2.22
CA ASP A 190 13.83 -7.20 -1.05
C ASP A 190 13.00 -5.91 -0.88
N ILE A 191 12.65 -5.57 0.37
CA ILE A 191 11.80 -4.40 0.65
C ILE A 191 12.42 -3.10 0.10
N SER A 192 13.76 -3.01 0.06
CA SER A 192 14.46 -1.86 -0.50
C SER A 192 14.22 -1.66 -2.02
N GLU A 193 13.84 -2.73 -2.74
CA GLU A 193 13.54 -2.65 -4.18
C GLU A 193 12.24 -1.89 -4.48
N LEU A 194 11.40 -1.63 -3.47
CA LEU A 194 10.24 -0.74 -3.60
C LEU A 194 10.65 0.75 -3.67
N ASN A 195 11.79 1.11 -3.08
CA ASN A 195 12.19 2.51 -2.88
C ASN A 195 12.35 3.25 -4.20
N GLY A 196 13.00 2.64 -5.20
CA GLY A 196 13.23 3.27 -6.49
C GLY A 196 11.94 3.66 -7.21
N ALA A 197 10.94 2.78 -7.19
CA ALA A 197 9.64 3.04 -7.80
C ALA A 197 8.87 4.16 -7.06
N VAL A 198 8.89 4.16 -5.73
CA VAL A 198 8.24 5.21 -4.92
C VAL A 198 8.94 6.55 -5.17
N GLN A 199 10.27 6.60 -5.12
CA GLN A 199 11.04 7.82 -5.39
C GLN A 199 10.78 8.35 -6.80
N PHE A 200 10.78 7.49 -7.82
CA PHE A 200 10.46 7.86 -9.19
C PHE A 200 9.07 8.49 -9.29
N LEU A 201 8.03 7.81 -8.79
CA LEU A 201 6.65 8.31 -8.84
C LEU A 201 6.45 9.61 -8.04
N CYS A 202 7.23 9.86 -7.00
CA CYS A 202 7.21 11.10 -6.23
C CYS A 202 7.97 12.25 -6.89
N SER A 203 8.91 11.96 -7.82
CA SER A 203 9.82 12.95 -8.42
C SER A 203 9.23 13.66 -9.63
N GLU A 204 9.89 14.73 -10.09
CA GLU A 204 9.57 15.45 -11.32
C GLU A 204 9.77 14.58 -12.58
N ALA A 205 10.56 13.51 -12.52
CA ALA A 205 10.70 12.55 -13.61
C ALA A 205 9.37 11.84 -13.95
N ALA A 206 8.42 11.83 -13.02
CA ALA A 206 7.07 11.30 -13.20
C ALA A 206 6.01 12.41 -13.39
N SER A 207 6.38 13.62 -13.78
CA SER A 207 5.48 14.79 -13.84
C SER A 207 4.27 14.59 -14.78
N PHE A 208 4.39 13.70 -15.78
CA PHE A 208 3.27 13.37 -16.69
C PHE A 208 2.67 11.97 -16.42
N ILE A 209 2.88 11.44 -15.19
CA ILE A 209 2.38 10.12 -14.76
C ILE A 209 1.40 10.31 -13.61
N THR A 210 0.11 10.03 -13.86
CA THR A 210 -0.94 10.00 -12.85
C THR A 210 -1.97 8.92 -13.18
N GLY A 211 -2.60 8.33 -12.16
CA GLY A 211 -3.60 7.27 -12.30
C GLY A 211 -3.04 5.88 -12.61
N VAL A 212 -1.71 5.69 -12.58
CA VAL A 212 -1.11 4.37 -12.83
C VAL A 212 -1.02 3.53 -11.57
N THR A 213 -1.07 2.21 -11.75
CA THR A 213 -0.60 1.24 -10.76
C THR A 213 0.63 0.55 -11.34
N LEU A 214 1.77 0.69 -10.66
CA LEU A 214 3.05 0.14 -11.09
C LEU A 214 3.33 -1.20 -10.38
N PRO A 215 3.34 -2.34 -11.10
CA PRO A 215 3.75 -3.62 -10.54
C PRO A 215 5.23 -3.64 -10.17
N ILE A 216 5.54 -4.18 -8.98
CA ILE A 216 6.91 -4.42 -8.51
C ILE A 216 6.91 -5.85 -7.96
N ASP A 217 7.01 -6.84 -8.85
CA ASP A 217 6.60 -8.21 -8.53
C ASP A 217 7.52 -9.32 -9.11
N GLY A 218 8.64 -8.94 -9.69
CA GLY A 218 9.56 -9.89 -10.31
C GLY A 218 8.98 -10.64 -11.51
N GLY A 219 7.93 -10.06 -12.14
CA GLY A 219 7.23 -10.63 -13.28
C GLY A 219 6.07 -11.57 -12.91
N PHE A 220 5.69 -11.64 -11.63
CA PHE A 220 4.63 -12.56 -11.16
C PHE A 220 3.31 -12.38 -11.90
N SER A 221 2.85 -11.14 -12.10
CA SER A 221 1.57 -10.86 -12.77
C SER A 221 1.62 -11.00 -14.30
N SER A 222 2.80 -10.92 -14.90
CA SER A 222 2.96 -11.01 -16.35
C SER A 222 3.23 -12.42 -16.88
N PHE A 223 3.46 -13.39 -15.99
CA PHE A 223 3.81 -14.76 -16.36
C PHE A 223 2.61 -15.70 -16.30
N SER A 224 2.26 -16.28 -17.45
CA SER A 224 1.15 -17.24 -17.59
C SER A 224 1.43 -18.60 -16.92
N GLY A 225 2.68 -18.93 -16.64
CA GLY A 225 3.11 -20.22 -16.11
C GLY A 225 3.71 -21.16 -17.18
N VAL A 226 3.68 -20.76 -18.45
CA VAL A 226 4.23 -21.49 -19.60
C VAL A 226 5.11 -20.59 -20.45
#